data_b1a761c7d3a0239590a60d76b546a4b0
#
_entry.id   b1a761c7d3a0239590a60d76b546a4b0
#
_cell.length_a   1.000
_cell.length_b   1.000
_cell.length_c   1.000
_cell.angle_alpha   90.00
_cell.angle_beta   90.00
_cell.angle_gamma   90.00
#
_symmetry.space_group_name_H-M   'P 1'
#
loop_
_entity.id
_entity.type
_entity.pdbx_description
1 polymer ?
#
loop_
_entity_poly.entity_id
_entity_poly.type
_entity_poly.pdbx_seq_one_letter_code
_entity_poly.pdbx_strand_id
1 'polypeptide(L)'
;MRHPFEAVKVAEDVYWVGAVDWEIREFHGYMTGRGTTYNAYVVLADRPTLIDTVKAPFRREFMSRVASVVDPSSIEVVVSNHSEMDHSGLLPETIELMKPDVVYASKMGQKALQGHFHGRVAVEPVGSGDTVSLGNMELQFLETRMVHWPDSMFSYLPDRRVLFSSQRQASRTVGSCNWTAAQCGFIQGR
;
A
#
# COMPACT_ATOMS: atom_id res chain seq x y z
N MET A 1 18.41 -5.21 17.26
CA MET A 1 17.85 -6.59 17.10
C MET A 1 17.68 -6.85 15.62
N ARG A 2 17.89 -8.09 15.12
CA ARG A 2 17.56 -8.42 13.73
C ARG A 2 16.06 -8.63 13.61
N HIS A 3 15.44 -8.00 12.61
CA HIS A 3 14.03 -8.24 12.30
C HIS A 3 13.90 -9.57 11.55
N PRO A 4 12.95 -10.45 11.91
CA PRO A 4 12.80 -11.75 11.24
C PRO A 4 12.38 -11.61 9.77
N PHE A 5 11.76 -10.47 9.42
CA PHE A 5 11.45 -10.07 8.07
C PHE A 5 11.97 -8.66 7.85
N GLU A 6 12.72 -8.47 6.77
CA GLU A 6 13.27 -7.17 6.40
C GLU A 6 12.54 -6.59 5.19
N ALA A 7 12.45 -5.27 5.14
CA ALA A 7 11.89 -4.56 4.01
C ALA A 7 12.80 -4.67 2.78
N VAL A 8 12.22 -4.51 1.60
CA VAL A 8 12.97 -4.52 0.33
C VAL A 8 13.02 -3.09 -0.22
N LYS A 9 14.22 -2.55 -0.39
CA LYS A 9 14.41 -1.24 -1.03
C LYS A 9 14.02 -1.34 -2.51
N VAL A 10 13.05 -0.52 -2.94
CA VAL A 10 12.55 -0.51 -4.33
C VAL A 10 12.97 0.72 -5.10
N ALA A 11 13.18 1.84 -4.41
CA ALA A 11 13.78 3.06 -4.94
C ALA A 11 14.52 3.80 -3.81
N GLU A 12 15.14 4.94 -4.10
CA GLU A 12 15.67 5.80 -3.07
C GLU A 12 14.52 6.24 -2.15
N ASP A 13 14.70 6.10 -0.83
CA ASP A 13 13.74 6.42 0.22
C ASP A 13 12.39 5.64 0.15
N VAL A 14 12.28 4.64 -0.71
CA VAL A 14 11.06 3.83 -0.88
C VAL A 14 11.33 2.36 -0.63
N TYR A 15 10.56 1.77 0.30
CA TYR A 15 10.73 0.39 0.73
C TYR A 15 9.41 -0.38 0.65
N TRP A 16 9.43 -1.55 0.03
CA TRP A 16 8.32 -2.49 0.08
C TRP A 16 8.30 -3.18 1.46
N VAL A 17 7.16 -3.13 2.12
CA VAL A 17 6.92 -3.69 3.46
C VAL A 17 5.73 -4.66 3.47
N GLY A 18 5.25 -5.06 2.32
CA GLY A 18 4.12 -5.94 2.15
C GLY A 18 4.33 -7.37 2.67
N ALA A 19 3.51 -8.30 2.23
CA ALA A 19 3.60 -9.70 2.57
C ALA A 19 3.47 -10.60 1.35
N VAL A 20 3.98 -11.84 1.44
CA VAL A 20 3.85 -12.87 0.41
C VAL A 20 3.01 -14.02 0.96
N ASP A 21 1.87 -14.26 0.35
CA ASP A 21 0.99 -15.39 0.65
C ASP A 21 1.33 -16.55 -0.29
N TRP A 22 2.16 -17.47 0.20
CA TRP A 22 2.59 -18.64 -0.55
C TRP A 22 1.54 -19.75 -0.63
N GLU A 23 0.50 -19.69 0.21
CA GLU A 23 -0.47 -20.77 0.36
C GLU A 23 -1.71 -20.58 -0.47
N ILE A 24 -2.07 -19.34 -0.81
CA ILE A 24 -3.27 -19.06 -1.59
C ILE A 24 -3.12 -19.61 -3.01
N ARG A 25 -4.14 -20.37 -3.47
CA ARG A 25 -4.16 -21.00 -4.78
C ARG A 25 -5.23 -20.44 -5.70
N GLU A 26 -6.20 -19.75 -5.14
CA GLU A 26 -7.25 -19.05 -5.87
C GLU A 26 -7.43 -17.66 -5.27
N PHE A 27 -7.36 -16.64 -6.09
CA PHE A 27 -7.53 -15.26 -5.68
C PHE A 27 -8.29 -14.50 -6.77
N HIS A 28 -9.47 -13.95 -6.41
CA HIS A 28 -10.37 -13.27 -7.35
C HIS A 28 -10.73 -14.08 -8.60
N GLY A 29 -10.89 -15.39 -8.46
CA GLY A 29 -11.21 -16.29 -9.59
C GLY A 29 -10.03 -16.64 -10.47
N TYR A 30 -8.81 -16.27 -10.08
CA TYR A 30 -7.58 -16.64 -10.78
C TYR A 30 -6.79 -17.67 -10.00
N MET A 31 -6.24 -18.64 -10.75
CA MET A 31 -5.30 -19.61 -10.18
C MET A 31 -3.95 -18.93 -9.87
N THR A 32 -3.52 -18.99 -8.61
CA THR A 32 -2.26 -18.42 -8.12
C THR A 32 -1.26 -19.54 -7.81
N GLY A 33 -0.73 -20.18 -8.84
CA GLY A 33 0.14 -21.36 -8.68
C GLY A 33 1.35 -21.16 -7.76
N ARG A 34 1.79 -19.91 -7.54
CA ARG A 34 2.90 -19.53 -6.66
C ARG A 34 2.51 -18.59 -5.53
N GLY A 35 1.20 -18.51 -5.21
CA GLY A 35 0.69 -17.56 -4.23
C GLY A 35 0.51 -16.14 -4.81
N THR A 36 0.39 -15.15 -3.92
CA THR A 36 0.22 -13.73 -4.28
C THR A 36 1.00 -12.84 -3.33
N THR A 37 1.07 -11.54 -3.63
CA THR A 37 1.65 -10.52 -2.75
C THR A 37 0.58 -9.52 -2.33
N TYR A 38 0.66 -9.08 -1.09
CA TYR A 38 -0.09 -7.94 -0.57
C TYR A 38 0.90 -6.77 -0.47
N ASN A 39 0.70 -5.76 -1.29
CA ASN A 39 1.70 -4.71 -1.46
C ASN A 39 1.43 -3.54 -0.51
N ALA A 40 2.45 -3.18 0.25
CA ALA A 40 2.49 -1.99 1.09
C ALA A 40 3.89 -1.40 1.03
N TYR A 41 4.00 -0.07 1.23
CA TYR A 41 5.27 0.62 1.09
C TYR A 41 5.46 1.66 2.20
N VAL A 42 6.73 1.86 2.59
CA VAL A 42 7.15 3.01 3.41
C VAL A 42 7.95 3.96 2.53
N VAL A 43 7.59 5.24 2.59
CA VAL A 43 8.35 6.35 2.01
C VAL A 43 9.00 7.11 3.16
N LEU A 44 10.34 7.18 3.12
CA LEU A 44 11.15 7.94 4.07
C LEU A 44 11.27 9.40 3.62
N ALA A 45 10.23 10.17 3.85
CA ALA A 45 10.20 11.61 3.68
C ALA A 45 10.37 12.31 5.05
N ASP A 46 10.37 13.65 5.09
CA ASP A 46 10.37 14.41 6.36
C ASP A 46 9.13 14.02 7.20
N ARG A 47 8.01 13.72 6.54
CA ARG A 47 6.82 13.09 7.12
C ARG A 47 6.76 11.63 6.65
N PRO A 48 7.29 10.67 7.42
CA PRO A 48 7.30 9.27 7.02
C PRO A 48 5.90 8.75 6.71
N THR A 49 5.76 8.13 5.54
CA THR A 49 4.46 7.79 4.96
C THR A 49 4.35 6.31 4.71
N LEU A 50 3.25 5.70 5.14
CA LEU A 50 2.86 4.35 4.81
C LEU A 50 1.81 4.35 3.71
N ILE A 51 2.02 3.55 2.67
CA ILE A 51 1.07 3.36 1.56
C ILE A 51 0.56 1.93 1.58
N ASP A 52 -0.73 1.78 1.76
CA ASP A 52 -1.48 0.54 1.97
C ASP A 52 -1.02 -0.30 3.18
N THR A 53 -1.78 -1.32 3.50
CA THR A 53 -1.46 -2.35 4.48
C THR A 53 -1.60 -3.74 3.83
N VAL A 54 -1.77 -4.79 4.61
CA VAL A 54 -1.91 -6.16 4.15
C VAL A 54 -3.08 -6.86 4.83
N LYS A 55 -3.40 -8.08 4.44
CA LYS A 55 -4.36 -8.95 5.17
C LYS A 55 -3.93 -9.16 6.61
N ALA A 56 -4.90 -9.18 7.52
CA ALA A 56 -4.69 -9.35 8.96
C ALA A 56 -3.79 -10.53 9.37
N PRO A 57 -3.85 -11.73 8.75
CA PRO A 57 -2.95 -12.84 9.10
C PRO A 57 -1.45 -12.53 8.91
N PHE A 58 -1.11 -11.56 8.07
CA PHE A 58 0.30 -11.20 7.77
C PHE A 58 0.85 -10.07 8.64
N ARG A 59 0.16 -9.75 9.74
CA ARG A 59 0.54 -8.70 10.70
C ARG A 59 2.01 -8.76 11.13
N ARG A 60 2.47 -9.94 11.54
CA ARG A 60 3.83 -10.12 12.06
C ARG A 60 4.88 -9.79 11.00
N GLU A 61 4.66 -10.26 9.79
CA GLU A 61 5.55 -10.04 8.66
C GLU A 61 5.59 -8.56 8.26
N PHE A 62 4.43 -7.95 8.10
CA PHE A 62 4.26 -6.53 7.77
C PHE A 62 4.91 -5.62 8.81
N MET A 63 4.57 -5.78 10.10
CA MET A 63 5.11 -4.94 11.17
C MET A 63 6.61 -5.11 11.34
N SER A 64 7.15 -6.33 11.14
CA SER A 64 8.59 -6.57 11.17
C SER A 64 9.31 -5.80 10.05
N ARG A 65 8.75 -5.79 8.83
CA ARG A 65 9.32 -5.04 7.70
C ARG A 65 9.25 -3.53 7.92
N VAL A 66 8.12 -3.00 8.39
CA VAL A 66 8.03 -1.58 8.73
C VAL A 66 9.09 -1.21 9.75
N ALA A 67 9.17 -1.95 10.85
CA ALA A 67 10.14 -1.69 11.93
C ALA A 67 11.61 -1.86 11.51
N SER A 68 11.87 -2.58 10.40
CA SER A 68 13.24 -2.71 9.86
C SER A 68 13.71 -1.46 9.11
N VAL A 69 12.79 -0.54 8.79
CA VAL A 69 13.05 0.68 8.01
C VAL A 69 12.93 1.92 8.88
N VAL A 70 11.89 1.97 9.71
CA VAL A 70 11.52 3.16 10.47
C VAL A 70 10.85 2.74 11.78
N ASP A 71 10.94 3.56 12.82
CA ASP A 71 10.10 3.35 14.01
C ASP A 71 8.63 3.48 13.59
N PRO A 72 7.78 2.46 13.75
CA PRO A 72 6.38 2.54 13.40
C PRO A 72 5.65 3.74 13.99
N SER A 73 6.03 4.21 15.18
CA SER A 73 5.45 5.38 15.84
C SER A 73 5.81 6.72 15.18
N SER A 74 6.77 6.75 14.27
CA SER A 74 7.15 7.94 13.51
C SER A 74 6.40 8.09 12.19
N ILE A 75 5.55 7.13 11.81
CA ILE A 75 4.68 7.26 10.62
C ILE A 75 3.63 8.32 10.87
N GLU A 76 3.70 9.42 10.13
CA GLU A 76 2.77 10.55 10.23
C GLU A 76 1.62 10.49 9.24
N VAL A 77 1.84 9.89 8.08
CA VAL A 77 0.87 9.83 7.00
C VAL A 77 0.60 8.38 6.61
N VAL A 78 -0.67 8.04 6.46
CA VAL A 78 -1.10 6.75 5.89
C VAL A 78 -1.95 7.01 4.66
N VAL A 79 -1.73 6.27 3.60
CA VAL A 79 -2.55 6.29 2.38
C VAL A 79 -3.15 4.93 2.16
N SER A 80 -4.47 4.87 1.97
CA SER A 80 -5.16 3.65 1.53
C SER A 80 -5.62 3.84 0.08
N ASN A 81 -4.88 3.25 -0.85
CA ASN A 81 -5.19 3.33 -2.27
C ASN A 81 -6.41 2.47 -2.65
N HIS A 82 -6.70 1.44 -1.82
CA HIS A 82 -7.80 0.52 -2.06
C HIS A 82 -8.34 -0.03 -0.74
N SER A 83 -9.66 -0.13 -0.63
CA SER A 83 -10.35 -0.53 0.60
C SER A 83 -10.53 -2.05 0.77
N GLU A 84 -10.14 -2.86 -0.22
CA GLU A 84 -10.23 -4.31 -0.10
C GLU A 84 -9.33 -4.84 1.01
N MET A 85 -9.77 -5.92 1.69
CA MET A 85 -9.15 -6.41 2.92
C MET A 85 -7.71 -6.91 2.75
N ASP A 86 -7.26 -7.17 1.54
CA ASP A 86 -5.87 -7.51 1.24
C ASP A 86 -4.94 -6.28 1.22
N HIS A 87 -5.52 -5.07 1.15
CA HIS A 87 -4.83 -3.78 1.26
C HIS A 87 -5.18 -3.01 2.53
N SER A 88 -6.34 -3.25 3.11
CA SER A 88 -6.85 -2.49 4.26
C SER A 88 -7.05 -3.34 5.53
N GLY A 89 -6.84 -4.65 5.46
CA GLY A 89 -7.18 -5.57 6.58
C GLY A 89 -6.48 -5.25 7.89
N LEU A 90 -5.30 -4.67 7.86
CA LEU A 90 -4.56 -4.21 9.05
C LEU A 90 -4.71 -2.70 9.32
N LEU A 91 -5.44 -1.95 8.49
CA LEU A 91 -5.50 -0.50 8.61
C LEU A 91 -5.96 -0.01 9.99
N PRO A 92 -7.03 -0.54 10.63
CA PRO A 92 -7.42 -0.09 11.97
C PRO A 92 -6.34 -0.30 13.01
N GLU A 93 -5.72 -1.48 13.04
CA GLU A 93 -4.66 -1.80 13.99
C GLU A 93 -3.40 -0.95 13.72
N THR A 94 -3.08 -0.72 12.46
CA THR A 94 -1.98 0.14 12.04
C THR A 94 -2.16 1.56 12.56
N ILE A 95 -3.37 2.13 12.44
CA ILE A 95 -3.69 3.46 12.97
C ILE A 95 -3.59 3.50 14.49
N GLU A 96 -4.07 2.47 15.19
CA GLU A 96 -3.99 2.40 16.66
C GLU A 96 -2.54 2.35 17.16
N LEU A 97 -1.66 1.65 16.45
CA LEU A 97 -0.25 1.48 16.82
C LEU A 97 0.63 2.67 16.42
N MET A 98 0.46 3.15 15.19
CA MET A 98 1.31 4.20 14.61
C MET A 98 0.83 5.59 14.98
N LYS A 99 -0.47 5.78 15.17
CA LYS A 99 -1.12 7.06 15.48
C LYS A 99 -0.77 8.17 14.49
N PRO A 100 -0.94 7.92 13.17
CA PRO A 100 -0.61 8.90 12.17
C PRO A 100 -1.46 10.17 12.34
N ASP A 101 -0.92 11.31 11.91
CA ASP A 101 -1.66 12.59 11.90
C ASP A 101 -2.87 12.53 10.97
N VAL A 102 -2.74 11.80 9.85
CA VAL A 102 -3.75 11.74 8.81
C VAL A 102 -3.74 10.40 8.06
N VAL A 103 -4.94 10.00 7.64
CA VAL A 103 -5.15 8.86 6.73
C VAL A 103 -5.86 9.36 5.47
N TYR A 104 -5.24 9.19 4.30
CA TYR A 104 -5.82 9.57 3.01
C TYR A 104 -6.40 8.36 2.28
N ALA A 105 -7.54 8.56 1.62
CA ALA A 105 -8.10 7.64 0.64
C ALA A 105 -8.97 8.41 -0.39
N SER A 106 -9.40 7.76 -1.46
CA SER A 106 -10.39 8.37 -2.37
C SER A 106 -11.72 8.61 -1.63
N LYS A 107 -12.60 9.46 -2.18
CA LYS A 107 -13.95 9.68 -1.60
C LYS A 107 -14.75 8.38 -1.48
N MET A 108 -14.61 7.48 -2.45
CA MET A 108 -15.26 6.17 -2.39
C MET A 108 -14.55 5.24 -1.40
N GLY A 109 -13.22 5.33 -1.31
CA GLY A 109 -12.41 4.64 -0.30
C GLY A 109 -12.79 5.07 1.12
N GLN A 110 -12.93 6.36 1.38
CA GLN A 110 -13.43 6.86 2.67
C GLN A 110 -14.77 6.21 3.05
N LYS A 111 -15.74 6.19 2.12
CA LYS A 111 -17.06 5.59 2.36
C LYS A 111 -16.96 4.08 2.62
N ALA A 112 -16.14 3.38 1.83
CA ALA A 112 -15.96 1.94 1.98
C ALA A 112 -15.27 1.59 3.30
N LEU A 113 -14.19 2.27 3.66
CA LEU A 113 -13.46 2.07 4.92
C LEU A 113 -14.32 2.39 6.14
N GLN A 114 -15.14 3.46 6.08
CA GLN A 114 -16.12 3.76 7.13
C GLN A 114 -17.15 2.62 7.32
N GLY A 115 -17.62 2.03 6.22
CA GLY A 115 -18.50 0.87 6.25
C GLY A 115 -17.82 -0.38 6.79
N HIS A 116 -16.66 -0.74 6.27
CA HIS A 116 -15.90 -1.93 6.65
C HIS A 116 -15.50 -1.92 8.13
N PHE A 117 -15.09 -0.76 8.64
CA PHE A 117 -14.56 -0.63 10.00
C PHE A 117 -15.50 0.09 10.96
N HIS A 118 -16.78 0.23 10.59
CA HIS A 118 -17.83 0.81 11.47
C HIS A 118 -17.44 2.17 12.05
N GLY A 119 -16.85 3.05 11.24
CA GLY A 119 -16.44 4.38 11.63
C GLY A 119 -15.17 4.48 12.49
N ARG A 120 -14.47 3.36 12.76
CA ARG A 120 -13.22 3.38 13.55
C ARG A 120 -12.03 4.02 12.85
N VAL A 121 -12.12 4.23 11.55
CA VAL A 121 -11.05 4.81 10.72
C VAL A 121 -11.51 6.18 10.25
N ALA A 122 -10.85 7.24 10.74
CA ALA A 122 -11.04 8.59 10.22
C ALA A 122 -10.17 8.77 8.97
N VAL A 123 -10.77 9.20 7.87
CA VAL A 123 -10.10 9.33 6.58
C VAL A 123 -10.36 10.71 6.00
N GLU A 124 -9.32 11.39 5.55
CA GLU A 124 -9.40 12.60 4.75
C GLU A 124 -9.46 12.24 3.26
N PRO A 125 -10.50 12.65 2.53
CA PRO A 125 -10.66 12.26 1.14
C PRO A 125 -9.77 13.08 0.22
N VAL A 126 -9.17 12.40 -0.76
CA VAL A 126 -8.40 12.99 -1.87
C VAL A 126 -8.96 12.55 -3.21
N GLY A 127 -8.64 13.27 -4.27
CA GLY A 127 -9.08 12.99 -5.63
C GLY A 127 -7.99 13.18 -6.68
N SER A 128 -8.33 12.93 -7.95
CA SER A 128 -7.38 13.09 -9.06
C SER A 128 -6.87 14.53 -9.16
N GLY A 129 -5.56 14.68 -9.16
CA GLY A 129 -4.87 15.97 -9.24
C GLY A 129 -4.56 16.60 -7.90
N ASP A 130 -5.09 16.07 -6.80
CA ASP A 130 -4.68 16.52 -5.46
C ASP A 130 -3.24 16.14 -5.19
N THR A 131 -2.54 16.99 -4.44
CA THR A 131 -1.16 16.80 -4.03
C THR A 131 -1.04 17.02 -2.53
N VAL A 132 -0.30 16.16 -1.86
CA VAL A 132 -0.01 16.24 -0.42
C VAL A 132 1.49 16.38 -0.22
N SER A 133 1.90 17.39 0.57
CA SER A 133 3.29 17.55 0.96
C SER A 133 3.68 16.57 2.04
N LEU A 134 4.82 15.90 1.84
CA LEU A 134 5.49 15.06 2.82
C LEU A 134 6.74 15.77 3.41
N GLY A 135 6.78 17.10 3.31
CA GLY A 135 7.93 17.94 3.67
C GLY A 135 8.87 18.11 2.48
N ASN A 136 9.86 17.25 2.36
CA ASN A 136 10.85 17.27 1.27
C ASN A 136 10.42 16.57 -0.02
N MET A 137 9.21 15.99 -0.06
CA MET A 137 8.63 15.30 -1.24
C MET A 137 7.15 15.62 -1.35
N GLU A 138 6.58 15.34 -2.52
CA GLU A 138 5.15 15.48 -2.79
C GLU A 138 4.54 14.15 -3.23
N LEU A 139 3.34 13.85 -2.76
CA LEU A 139 2.56 12.70 -3.19
C LEU A 139 1.32 13.18 -3.96
N GLN A 140 1.16 12.71 -5.19
CA GLN A 140 0.04 13.03 -6.08
C GLN A 140 -0.94 11.85 -6.15
N PHE A 141 -2.23 12.15 -6.36
CA PHE A 141 -3.27 11.12 -6.41
C PHE A 141 -3.96 11.09 -7.78
N LEU A 142 -4.32 9.90 -8.19
CA LEU A 142 -5.10 9.63 -9.41
C LEU A 142 -6.17 8.58 -9.09
N GLU A 143 -7.43 8.97 -9.08
CA GLU A 143 -8.52 8.01 -8.97
C GLU A 143 -8.60 7.13 -10.22
N THR A 144 -8.60 5.83 -10.02
CA THR A 144 -8.66 4.81 -11.09
C THR A 144 -9.95 4.00 -10.95
N ARG A 145 -11.07 4.72 -10.80
CA ARG A 145 -12.40 4.15 -10.56
C ARG A 145 -12.73 3.08 -11.60
N MET A 146 -13.21 1.93 -11.12
CA MET A 146 -13.63 0.79 -11.94
C MET A 146 -12.53 0.16 -12.80
N VAL A 147 -11.29 0.59 -12.65
CA VAL A 147 -10.15 -0.16 -13.21
C VAL A 147 -10.00 -1.49 -12.45
N HIS A 148 -10.42 -1.52 -11.22
CA HIS A 148 -10.67 -2.67 -10.37
C HIS A 148 -11.97 -2.44 -9.57
N TRP A 149 -11.97 -1.62 -8.50
CA TRP A 149 -13.12 -1.26 -7.69
C TRP A 149 -13.45 0.24 -7.82
N PRO A 150 -14.65 0.68 -7.38
CA PRO A 150 -15.05 2.10 -7.45
C PRO A 150 -14.15 3.04 -6.63
N ASP A 151 -13.51 2.53 -5.58
CA ASP A 151 -12.66 3.25 -4.63
C ASP A 151 -11.19 3.30 -5.02
N SER A 152 -10.78 2.51 -6.01
CA SER A 152 -9.38 2.38 -6.40
C SER A 152 -8.77 3.70 -6.83
N MET A 153 -7.57 3.98 -6.31
CA MET A 153 -6.73 5.09 -6.74
C MET A 153 -5.26 4.67 -6.80
N PHE A 154 -4.46 5.45 -7.46
CA PHE A 154 -3.00 5.36 -7.45
C PHE A 154 -2.43 6.55 -6.71
N SER A 155 -1.31 6.32 -6.04
CA SER A 155 -0.46 7.38 -5.50
C SER A 155 0.82 7.44 -6.31
N TYR A 156 1.28 8.65 -6.64
CA TYR A 156 2.50 8.86 -7.42
C TYR A 156 3.46 9.77 -6.67
N LEU A 157 4.71 9.36 -6.57
CA LEU A 157 5.81 10.11 -5.96
C LEU A 157 6.74 10.62 -7.07
N PRO A 158 6.55 11.86 -7.58
CA PRO A 158 7.32 12.39 -8.71
C PRO A 158 8.82 12.44 -8.44
N ASP A 159 9.20 12.83 -7.22
CA ASP A 159 10.60 12.97 -6.79
C ASP A 159 11.41 11.69 -6.95
N ARG A 160 10.78 10.55 -6.87
CA ARG A 160 11.39 9.22 -7.03
C ARG A 160 10.89 8.45 -8.25
N ARG A 161 9.94 9.04 -9.01
CA ARG A 161 9.27 8.43 -10.18
C ARG A 161 8.66 7.08 -9.85
N VAL A 162 8.00 6.98 -8.69
CA VAL A 162 7.37 5.75 -8.20
C VAL A 162 5.87 5.88 -8.25
N LEU A 163 5.20 4.96 -8.93
CA LEU A 163 3.76 4.81 -8.94
C LEU A 163 3.35 3.63 -8.04
N PHE A 164 2.55 3.91 -7.03
CA PHE A 164 1.95 2.90 -6.16
C PHE A 164 0.56 2.56 -6.69
N SER A 165 0.46 1.40 -7.34
CA SER A 165 -0.78 0.89 -7.91
C SER A 165 -1.20 -0.35 -7.14
N SER A 166 -2.03 -0.26 -6.13
CA SER A 166 -2.39 -1.31 -5.16
C SER A 166 -2.58 -2.69 -5.75
N GLN A 167 -3.35 -2.83 -6.83
CA GLN A 167 -3.48 -4.06 -7.59
C GLN A 167 -3.13 -3.84 -9.05
N ARG A 168 -2.26 -4.71 -9.57
CA ARG A 168 -2.10 -4.88 -10.99
C ARG A 168 -3.06 -5.98 -11.44
N GLN A 169 -4.17 -5.62 -12.04
CA GLN A 169 -4.90 -6.58 -12.88
C GLN A 169 -3.91 -7.09 -13.93
N ALA A 170 -3.59 -8.38 -13.88
CA ALA A 170 -2.85 -9.05 -14.93
C ALA A 170 -3.73 -9.05 -16.18
N SER A 171 -3.71 -7.93 -16.94
CA SER A 171 -4.21 -7.93 -18.30
C SER A 171 -3.39 -8.95 -19.07
N ARG A 172 -4.08 -9.94 -19.60
CA ARG A 172 -3.62 -10.98 -20.51
C ARG A 172 -2.37 -10.55 -21.29
N THR A 173 -1.20 -10.99 -20.85
CA THR A 173 -0.10 -11.26 -21.73
C THR A 173 0.61 -12.47 -21.14
N VAL A 174 0.37 -13.59 -21.80
CA VAL A 174 1.07 -14.84 -21.58
C VAL A 174 2.54 -14.59 -21.90
N GLY A 175 3.34 -14.55 -20.87
CA GLY A 175 4.78 -14.52 -20.95
C GLY A 175 5.30 -14.91 -19.58
N SER A 176 6.15 -15.93 -19.53
CA SER A 176 6.80 -16.41 -18.33
C SER A 176 7.58 -15.28 -17.66
N CYS A 177 6.94 -14.58 -16.73
CA CYS A 177 7.60 -13.59 -15.90
C CYS A 177 7.97 -14.21 -14.56
N ASN A 178 9.25 -14.38 -14.33
CA ASN A 178 9.80 -14.56 -12.99
C ASN A 178 9.64 -13.23 -12.23
N TRP A 179 8.54 -13.10 -11.48
CA TRP A 179 8.27 -11.91 -10.68
C TRP A 179 9.02 -12.01 -9.36
N THR A 180 9.91 -11.08 -9.11
CA THR A 180 10.41 -10.80 -7.77
C THR A 180 9.43 -9.85 -7.06
N ALA A 181 9.39 -9.86 -5.73
CA ALA A 181 8.54 -8.98 -4.93
C ALA A 181 8.68 -7.49 -5.30
N ALA A 182 9.83 -7.07 -5.82
CA ALA A 182 10.10 -5.71 -6.30
C ALA A 182 9.35 -5.32 -7.60
N GLN A 183 8.72 -6.26 -8.29
CA GLN A 183 8.05 -6.02 -9.58
C GLN A 183 6.52 -5.97 -9.48
N CYS A 184 5.96 -6.30 -8.31
CA CYS A 184 4.52 -6.22 -8.07
C CYS A 184 4.14 -4.81 -7.64
N GLY A 185 3.49 -4.06 -8.53
CA GLY A 185 2.96 -2.72 -8.23
C GLY A 185 3.92 -1.56 -8.49
N PHE A 186 5.04 -1.81 -9.17
CA PHE A 186 6.06 -0.80 -9.44
C PHE A 186 6.19 -0.50 -10.93
N ILE A 187 6.04 0.74 -11.33
CA ILE A 187 6.40 1.25 -12.66
C ILE A 187 7.39 2.40 -12.47
N GLN A 188 8.64 2.20 -12.87
CA GLN A 188 9.58 3.31 -13.03
C GLN A 188 9.24 4.06 -14.32
N GLY A 189 8.81 5.31 -14.21
CA GLY A 189 8.77 6.23 -15.35
C GLY A 189 10.20 6.51 -15.84
N ARG A 190 10.41 6.44 -17.16
CA ARG A 190 11.65 6.91 -17.81
C ARG A 190 11.60 8.42 -17.99
#